data_6736e8eacfc34787ac1ac27f824279fb
#
_entry.id   6736e8eacfc34787ac1ac27f824279fb
#
_cell.length_a   1.000
_cell.length_b   1.000
_cell.length_c   1.000
_cell.angle_alpha   90.00
_cell.angle_beta   90.00
_cell.angle_gamma   90.00
#
_symmetry.space_group_name_H-M   'P 1'
#
loop_
_entity.id
_entity.type
_entity.pdbx_description
1 polymer ?
#
loop_
_entity_poly.entity_id
_entity_poly.type
_entity_poly.pdbx_seq_one_letter_code
_entity_poly.pdbx_strand_id
1 'polypeptide(L)'
;YVKSLPSASVTLPKKLFAGLSILFFALVIFSGKSHAERIKDIAMVEGARSNQLVGFGLVVGLDGTGDQVTQTPFTIQAARSMLQQFGVNLPPGVNPQTKNMASVIVTAELPAFGKPGQKLDVTVSSLGNAGSLRGGELLLTQLKGGNGQVYAVAQGSLVVSGFGAEGNDGSQIQVNTKAAGRIPNGAIIEREVATSISDGSNTVRFLLHEADFSTARNLAFAVNSMMGPGTAKALDGVAVEVIAPSDPADKVAYLAELENISVSRGAPAAKVIINSRSGTVVFGSEVIVGPAAVAH
;
A
#
# COMPACT_ATOMS: atom_id res chain seq x y z
N TYR A 1 -38.44 -29.24 75.18
CA TYR A 1 -38.78 -30.06 74.01
C TYR A 1 -38.59 -29.23 72.81
N VAL A 2 -37.41 -29.37 72.17
CA VAL A 2 -37.10 -28.78 70.84
C VAL A 2 -37.32 -29.88 69.83
N LYS A 3 -38.32 -29.72 68.98
CA LYS A 3 -38.69 -30.65 67.91
C LYS A 3 -37.84 -30.33 66.64
N SER A 4 -36.90 -31.21 66.27
CA SER A 4 -36.08 -31.13 65.08
C SER A 4 -36.95 -31.37 63.85
N LEU A 5 -36.84 -30.43 62.84
CA LEU A 5 -37.43 -30.56 61.52
C LEU A 5 -36.57 -31.47 60.64
N PRO A 6 -37.16 -32.35 59.83
CA PRO A 6 -36.38 -33.21 58.91
C PRO A 6 -35.89 -32.44 57.73
N SER A 7 -34.58 -32.58 57.40
CA SER A 7 -33.96 -32.07 56.18
C SER A 7 -34.41 -32.91 55.00
N ALA A 8 -35.25 -32.34 54.14
CA ALA A 8 -35.60 -32.93 52.86
C ALA A 8 -34.45 -32.74 51.83
N SER A 9 -33.69 -33.79 51.60
CA SER A 9 -32.70 -33.82 50.49
C SER A 9 -33.48 -34.00 49.18
N VAL A 10 -33.57 -32.90 48.41
CA VAL A 10 -34.11 -32.95 47.06
C VAL A 10 -33.07 -33.54 46.14
N THR A 11 -33.15 -34.84 45.85
CA THR A 11 -32.33 -35.50 44.80
C THR A 11 -32.95 -35.23 43.45
N LEU A 12 -32.37 -34.30 42.67
CA LEU A 12 -32.73 -34.09 41.27
C LEU A 12 -32.38 -35.37 40.47
N PRO A 13 -33.25 -35.81 39.53
CA PRO A 13 -33.01 -37.01 38.75
C PRO A 13 -31.81 -36.81 37.79
N LYS A 14 -30.89 -37.79 37.81
CA LYS A 14 -29.66 -37.76 36.99
C LYS A 14 -29.89 -37.45 35.50
N LYS A 15 -31.08 -37.76 34.96
CA LYS A 15 -31.48 -37.46 33.59
C LYS A 15 -31.67 -35.95 33.35
N LEU A 16 -32.04 -35.15 34.35
CA LEU A 16 -32.18 -33.71 34.24
C LEU A 16 -30.81 -33.02 34.19
N PHE A 17 -29.82 -33.54 34.93
CA PHE A 17 -28.44 -33.07 34.89
C PHE A 17 -27.77 -33.33 33.54
N ALA A 18 -27.99 -34.50 32.93
CA ALA A 18 -27.47 -34.83 31.62
C ALA A 18 -28.07 -33.95 30.53
N GLY A 19 -29.39 -33.66 30.58
CA GLY A 19 -30.04 -32.77 29.61
C GLY A 19 -29.55 -31.31 29.72
N LEU A 20 -29.36 -30.81 30.96
CA LEU A 20 -28.85 -29.46 31.19
C LEU A 20 -27.39 -29.30 30.78
N SER A 21 -26.56 -30.35 30.94
CA SER A 21 -25.16 -30.38 30.51
C SER A 21 -25.04 -30.41 28.99
N ILE A 22 -25.90 -31.14 28.29
CA ILE A 22 -25.94 -31.18 26.81
C ILE A 22 -26.41 -29.81 26.26
N LEU A 23 -27.41 -29.18 26.91
CA LEU A 23 -27.90 -27.87 26.50
C LEU A 23 -26.83 -26.78 26.73
N PHE A 24 -26.07 -26.82 27.82
CA PHE A 24 -24.95 -25.91 28.08
C PHE A 24 -23.79 -26.12 27.11
N PHE A 25 -23.50 -27.36 26.78
CA PHE A 25 -22.45 -27.69 25.77
C PHE A 25 -22.86 -27.27 24.36
N ALA A 26 -24.14 -27.41 23.99
CA ALA A 26 -24.70 -26.93 22.76
C ALA A 26 -24.67 -25.38 22.65
N LEU A 27 -24.92 -24.67 23.77
CA LEU A 27 -24.87 -23.20 23.82
C LEU A 27 -23.44 -22.66 23.63
N VAL A 28 -22.42 -23.38 24.11
CA VAL A 28 -21.00 -23.02 23.94
C VAL A 28 -20.50 -23.22 22.50
N ILE A 29 -21.06 -24.21 21.79
CA ILE A 29 -20.68 -24.48 20.36
C ILE A 29 -21.30 -23.42 19.43
N PHE A 30 -22.40 -22.79 19.79
CA PHE A 30 -23.07 -21.73 19.03
C PHE A 30 -22.52 -20.33 19.29
N SER A 31 -21.44 -20.17 20.06
CA SER A 31 -20.73 -18.89 20.16
C SER A 31 -20.07 -18.61 18.80
N GLY A 32 -20.85 -18.11 17.84
CA GLY A 32 -20.38 -17.63 16.56
C GLY A 32 -19.21 -16.68 16.82
N LYS A 33 -18.05 -16.97 16.25
CA LYS A 33 -16.90 -16.06 16.31
C LYS A 33 -17.32 -14.76 15.63
N SER A 34 -17.72 -13.77 16.43
CA SER A 34 -17.77 -12.39 15.95
C SER A 34 -16.35 -12.04 15.57
N HIS A 35 -16.04 -11.97 14.28
CA HIS A 35 -14.78 -11.46 13.79
C HIS A 35 -14.79 -9.94 13.99
N ALA A 36 -14.43 -9.52 15.20
CA ALA A 36 -14.12 -8.12 15.47
C ALA A 36 -12.70 -7.88 14.96
N GLU A 37 -12.57 -7.00 13.97
CA GLU A 37 -11.30 -6.55 13.42
C GLU A 37 -10.95 -5.18 14.01
N ARG A 38 -9.65 -4.87 14.13
CA ARG A 38 -9.25 -3.56 14.64
C ARG A 38 -9.44 -2.50 13.57
N ILE A 39 -9.64 -1.24 13.97
CA ILE A 39 -9.78 -0.13 13.03
C ILE A 39 -8.63 -0.12 12.01
N LYS A 40 -7.38 -0.30 12.44
CA LYS A 40 -6.21 -0.33 11.54
C LYS A 40 -6.20 -1.47 10.50
N ASP A 41 -7.00 -2.52 10.72
CA ASP A 41 -7.09 -3.65 9.79
C ASP A 41 -8.17 -3.41 8.71
N ILE A 42 -9.12 -2.48 8.97
CA ILE A 42 -10.25 -2.18 8.08
C ILE A 42 -10.28 -0.76 7.52
N ALA A 43 -9.48 0.14 8.08
CA ALA A 43 -9.46 1.55 7.69
C ALA A 43 -8.05 2.12 7.76
N MET A 44 -7.82 3.18 6.99
CA MET A 44 -6.61 4.00 7.05
C MET A 44 -6.97 5.43 7.45
N VAL A 45 -6.01 6.15 8.02
CA VAL A 45 -6.17 7.58 8.28
C VAL A 45 -6.06 8.35 6.96
N GLU A 46 -6.97 9.30 6.74
CA GLU A 46 -6.94 10.16 5.55
C GLU A 46 -5.60 10.91 5.43
N GLY A 47 -5.00 10.88 4.25
CA GLY A 47 -3.67 11.44 3.99
C GLY A 47 -2.50 10.53 4.34
N ALA A 48 -2.71 9.43 5.04
CA ALA A 48 -1.70 8.41 5.32
C ALA A 48 -1.56 7.44 4.14
N ARG A 49 -1.14 7.95 2.98
CA ARG A 49 -0.94 7.12 1.78
C ARG A 49 0.47 7.33 1.22
N SER A 50 0.99 6.31 0.55
CA SER A 50 2.17 6.49 -0.27
C SER A 50 1.86 7.31 -1.54
N ASN A 51 2.84 8.04 -2.01
CA ASN A 51 2.74 8.85 -3.22
C ASN A 51 3.81 8.40 -4.22
N GLN A 52 3.39 8.21 -5.47
CA GLN A 52 4.33 7.86 -6.52
C GLN A 52 5.08 9.10 -7.00
N LEU A 53 6.40 8.98 -7.06
CA LEU A 53 7.30 10.00 -7.59
C LEU A 53 7.85 9.53 -8.92
N VAL A 54 8.00 10.48 -9.86
CA VAL A 54 8.58 10.23 -11.17
C VAL A 54 9.55 11.33 -11.52
N GLY A 55 10.65 10.95 -12.19
CA GLY A 55 11.64 11.87 -12.71
C GLY A 55 12.18 11.41 -14.05
N PHE A 56 12.73 12.36 -14.82
CA PHE A 56 13.51 12.08 -16.01
C PHE A 56 14.98 12.31 -15.67
N GLY A 57 15.83 11.31 -15.96
CA GLY A 57 17.24 11.34 -15.64
C GLY A 57 18.12 10.83 -16.75
N LEU A 58 19.43 10.94 -16.52
CA LEU A 58 20.47 10.36 -17.34
C LEU A 58 21.29 9.36 -16.54
N VAL A 59 21.53 8.20 -17.13
CA VAL A 59 22.49 7.21 -16.65
C VAL A 59 23.74 7.33 -17.51
N VAL A 60 24.89 7.36 -16.87
CA VAL A 60 26.21 7.45 -17.52
C VAL A 60 27.09 6.25 -17.14
N GLY A 61 28.24 6.11 -17.79
CA GLY A 61 29.18 5.02 -17.50
C GLY A 61 28.79 3.67 -18.12
N LEU A 62 27.87 3.67 -19.11
CA LEU A 62 27.47 2.47 -19.84
C LEU A 62 28.56 2.10 -20.87
N ASP A 63 29.04 0.85 -20.81
CA ASP A 63 30.08 0.34 -21.70
C ASP A 63 29.50 -0.01 -23.08
N GLY A 64 29.28 1.04 -23.92
CA GLY A 64 28.77 0.92 -25.27
C GLY A 64 27.29 0.46 -25.39
N THR A 65 26.61 0.22 -24.26
CA THR A 65 25.23 -0.30 -24.22
C THR A 65 24.17 0.79 -24.08
N GLY A 66 24.57 2.07 -24.08
CA GLY A 66 23.66 3.21 -23.96
C GLY A 66 22.85 3.48 -25.23
N ASP A 67 22.17 4.63 -25.23
CA ASP A 67 21.29 5.05 -26.31
C ASP A 67 22.03 5.33 -27.63
N GLN A 68 21.43 4.97 -28.75
CA GLN A 68 21.95 5.27 -30.09
C GLN A 68 21.53 6.69 -30.52
N VAL A 69 22.52 7.51 -30.89
CA VAL A 69 22.37 8.93 -31.22
C VAL A 69 21.29 9.23 -32.27
N THR A 70 21.18 8.37 -33.28
CA THR A 70 20.27 8.58 -34.42
C THR A 70 18.79 8.35 -34.06
N GLN A 71 18.51 7.60 -33.01
CA GLN A 71 17.15 7.18 -32.67
C GLN A 71 16.61 7.85 -31.38
N THR A 72 17.48 8.49 -30.58
CA THR A 72 17.13 9.10 -29.29
C THR A 72 17.62 10.54 -29.19
N PRO A 73 17.05 11.49 -29.98
CA PRO A 73 17.48 12.88 -29.97
C PRO A 73 17.30 13.58 -28.62
N PHE A 74 16.34 13.13 -27.80
CA PHE A 74 16.10 13.64 -26.46
C PHE A 74 17.26 13.33 -25.49
N THR A 75 17.97 12.21 -25.67
CA THR A 75 19.16 11.87 -24.86
C THR A 75 20.30 12.86 -25.14
N ILE A 76 20.49 13.24 -26.40
CA ILE A 76 21.47 14.25 -26.79
C ILE A 76 21.11 15.62 -26.19
N GLN A 77 19.85 16.00 -26.28
CA GLN A 77 19.37 17.27 -25.74
C GLN A 77 19.54 17.33 -24.21
N ALA A 78 19.20 16.26 -23.52
CA ALA A 78 19.36 16.16 -22.06
C ALA A 78 20.85 16.25 -21.67
N ALA A 79 21.74 15.54 -22.38
CA ALA A 79 23.17 15.60 -22.15
C ALA A 79 23.73 17.00 -22.37
N ARG A 80 23.32 17.71 -23.45
CA ARG A 80 23.71 19.09 -23.69
C ARG A 80 23.25 20.03 -22.59
N SER A 81 21.96 19.94 -22.15
CA SER A 81 21.42 20.78 -21.09
C SER A 81 22.18 20.57 -19.80
N MET A 82 22.51 19.32 -19.47
CA MET A 82 23.29 18.99 -18.28
C MET A 82 24.72 19.58 -18.35
N LEU A 83 25.43 19.41 -19.49
CA LEU A 83 26.76 19.97 -19.67
C LEU A 83 26.76 21.50 -19.53
N GLN A 84 25.73 22.18 -20.08
CA GLN A 84 25.53 23.61 -19.89
C GLN A 84 25.39 24.03 -18.44
N GLN A 85 24.64 23.24 -17.63
CA GLN A 85 24.53 23.49 -16.20
C GLN A 85 25.88 23.39 -15.46
N PHE A 86 26.78 22.56 -15.95
CA PHE A 86 28.16 22.46 -15.46
C PHE A 86 29.13 23.48 -16.10
N GLY A 87 28.62 24.43 -16.89
CA GLY A 87 29.44 25.46 -17.55
C GLY A 87 30.15 25.01 -18.83
N VAL A 88 29.86 23.80 -19.31
CA VAL A 88 30.43 23.27 -20.55
C VAL A 88 29.50 23.58 -21.74
N ASN A 89 29.92 24.50 -22.61
CA ASN A 89 29.17 24.85 -23.81
C ASN A 89 29.71 24.07 -25.01
N LEU A 90 28.89 23.21 -25.61
CA LEU A 90 29.21 22.52 -26.82
C LEU A 90 28.95 23.42 -28.06
N PRO A 91 29.87 23.50 -29.04
CA PRO A 91 29.63 24.22 -30.28
C PRO A 91 28.40 23.70 -31.02
N PRO A 92 27.72 24.54 -31.83
CA PRO A 92 26.65 24.09 -32.71
C PRO A 92 27.13 22.98 -33.65
N GLY A 93 26.30 21.90 -33.77
CA GLY A 93 26.63 20.78 -34.67
C GLY A 93 27.46 19.65 -34.01
N VAL A 94 28.09 19.87 -32.86
CA VAL A 94 28.77 18.81 -32.11
C VAL A 94 27.77 18.00 -31.33
N ASN A 95 27.66 16.71 -31.67
CA ASN A 95 26.84 15.76 -30.92
C ASN A 95 27.72 14.88 -30.02
N PRO A 96 27.44 14.83 -28.69
CA PRO A 96 28.13 13.88 -27.83
C PRO A 96 27.81 12.45 -28.26
N GLN A 97 28.80 11.57 -28.19
CA GLN A 97 28.61 10.14 -28.43
C GLN A 97 27.81 9.57 -27.22
N THR A 98 26.57 9.12 -27.44
CA THR A 98 25.67 8.71 -26.39
C THR A 98 25.73 7.22 -26.02
N LYS A 99 26.61 6.44 -26.71
CA LYS A 99 26.76 4.99 -26.42
C LYS A 99 27.07 4.65 -24.94
N ASN A 100 27.61 5.63 -24.19
CA ASN A 100 27.95 5.46 -22.80
C ASN A 100 26.92 6.12 -21.86
N MET A 101 25.79 6.58 -22.40
CA MET A 101 24.73 7.20 -21.62
C MET A 101 23.34 6.77 -22.09
N ALA A 102 22.35 6.84 -21.23
CA ALA A 102 20.95 6.55 -21.57
C ALA A 102 20.01 7.50 -20.85
N SER A 103 18.96 7.91 -21.54
CA SER A 103 17.82 8.58 -20.92
C SER A 103 16.95 7.57 -20.20
N VAL A 104 16.56 7.90 -18.98
CA VAL A 104 15.81 7.00 -18.11
C VAL A 104 14.62 7.70 -17.46
N ILE A 105 13.58 6.92 -17.20
CA ILE A 105 12.54 7.25 -16.24
C ILE A 105 12.93 6.67 -14.89
N VAL A 106 12.82 7.50 -13.88
CA VAL A 106 13.18 7.20 -12.50
C VAL A 106 11.92 7.26 -11.68
N THR A 107 11.61 6.20 -10.96
CA THR A 107 10.42 6.13 -10.09
C THR A 107 10.82 5.75 -8.68
N ALA A 108 10.11 6.34 -7.70
CA ALA A 108 10.23 6.00 -6.29
C ALA A 108 8.86 6.10 -5.62
N GLU A 109 8.70 5.40 -4.53
CA GLU A 109 7.51 5.48 -3.69
C GLU A 109 7.86 6.29 -2.44
N LEU A 110 7.20 7.45 -2.29
CA LEU A 110 7.29 8.27 -1.09
C LEU A 110 6.30 7.73 -0.06
N PRO A 111 6.77 7.15 1.05
CA PRO A 111 5.87 6.60 2.06
C PRO A 111 5.07 7.70 2.75
N ALA A 112 3.95 7.33 3.34
CA ALA A 112 3.24 8.20 4.26
C ALA A 112 4.20 8.69 5.37
N PHE A 113 4.08 9.96 5.72
CA PHE A 113 4.91 10.60 6.77
C PHE A 113 6.43 10.62 6.49
N GLY A 114 6.83 10.41 5.23
CA GLY A 114 8.24 10.53 4.86
C GLY A 114 8.81 11.89 5.22
N LYS A 115 9.95 11.92 5.94
CA LYS A 115 10.60 13.16 6.41
C LYS A 115 11.82 13.50 5.57
N PRO A 116 12.15 14.80 5.41
CA PRO A 116 13.37 15.22 4.75
C PRO A 116 14.61 14.53 5.33
N GLY A 117 15.53 14.11 4.44
CA GLY A 117 16.71 13.35 4.80
C GLY A 117 16.54 11.82 4.84
N GLN A 118 15.32 11.29 4.82
CA GLN A 118 15.09 9.85 4.70
C GLN A 118 15.41 9.36 3.28
N LYS A 119 15.89 8.13 3.18
CA LYS A 119 16.28 7.50 1.93
C LYS A 119 15.16 6.63 1.38
N LEU A 120 15.05 6.60 0.03
CA LEU A 120 14.09 5.79 -0.71
C LEU A 120 14.82 4.90 -1.72
N ASP A 121 14.26 3.73 -1.94
CA ASP A 121 14.65 2.90 -3.06
C ASP A 121 14.14 3.49 -4.38
N VAL A 122 14.95 3.39 -5.41
CA VAL A 122 14.66 3.95 -6.72
C VAL A 122 14.66 2.85 -7.76
N THR A 123 13.69 2.90 -8.65
CA THR A 123 13.66 2.07 -9.87
C THR A 123 13.97 2.96 -11.06
N VAL A 124 14.88 2.49 -11.90
CA VAL A 124 15.36 3.20 -13.09
C VAL A 124 15.08 2.34 -14.30
N SER A 125 14.42 2.90 -15.31
CA SER A 125 14.07 2.19 -16.55
C SER A 125 14.47 3.02 -17.76
N SER A 126 15.10 2.39 -18.76
CA SER A 126 15.47 3.06 -20.01
C SER A 126 14.24 3.59 -20.74
N LEU A 127 14.30 4.84 -21.16
CA LEU A 127 13.28 5.48 -22.02
C LEU A 127 13.65 5.36 -23.49
N GLY A 128 14.94 5.22 -23.78
CA GLY A 128 15.45 5.11 -25.13
C GLY A 128 15.61 3.66 -25.61
N ASN A 129 16.68 3.43 -26.32
CA ASN A 129 17.03 2.13 -26.91
C ASN A 129 18.31 1.54 -26.33
N ALA A 130 18.66 1.90 -25.10
CA ALA A 130 19.81 1.34 -24.41
C ALA A 130 19.65 -0.17 -24.24
N GLY A 131 20.66 -0.93 -24.68
CA GLY A 131 20.66 -2.39 -24.59
C GLY A 131 20.82 -2.91 -23.14
N SER A 132 21.51 -2.14 -22.29
CA SER A 132 21.71 -2.46 -20.88
C SER A 132 22.04 -1.22 -20.07
N LEU A 133 21.56 -1.17 -18.82
CA LEU A 133 21.92 -0.15 -17.83
C LEU A 133 22.97 -0.64 -16.82
N ARG A 134 23.54 -1.83 -17.05
CA ARG A 134 24.49 -2.46 -16.13
C ARG A 134 25.77 -1.62 -16.01
N GLY A 135 26.23 -1.44 -14.77
CA GLY A 135 27.43 -0.65 -14.46
C GLY A 135 27.23 0.86 -14.57
N GLY A 136 26.04 1.30 -14.96
CA GLY A 136 25.71 2.72 -15.07
C GLY A 136 25.47 3.39 -13.72
N GLU A 137 25.66 4.70 -13.71
CA GLU A 137 25.38 5.59 -12.59
C GLU A 137 24.33 6.62 -12.99
N LEU A 138 23.25 6.72 -12.18
CA LEU A 138 22.23 7.73 -12.33
C LEU A 138 22.76 9.08 -11.85
N LEU A 139 22.73 10.07 -12.72
CA LEU A 139 23.04 11.45 -12.35
C LEU A 139 21.90 12.07 -11.55
N LEU A 140 22.22 13.17 -10.85
CA LEU A 140 21.29 13.89 -9.99
C LEU A 140 19.96 14.14 -10.71
N THR A 141 18.90 13.54 -10.22
CA THR A 141 17.58 13.52 -10.85
C THR A 141 16.50 13.95 -9.85
N GLN A 142 15.74 14.97 -10.21
CA GLN A 142 14.62 15.43 -9.42
C GLN A 142 13.41 14.50 -9.59
N LEU A 143 12.83 14.04 -8.49
CA LEU A 143 11.63 13.23 -8.48
C LEU A 143 10.43 14.09 -8.08
N LYS A 144 9.42 14.13 -8.96
CA LYS A 144 8.23 14.96 -8.83
C LYS A 144 7.00 14.11 -8.51
N GLY A 145 6.13 14.64 -7.67
CA GLY A 145 4.80 14.09 -7.45
C GLY A 145 3.81 14.49 -8.56
N GLY A 146 2.58 13.98 -8.48
CA GLY A 146 1.52 14.28 -9.45
C GLY A 146 1.12 15.76 -9.56
N ASN A 147 1.45 16.57 -8.57
CA ASN A 147 1.27 18.04 -8.57
C ASN A 147 2.43 18.81 -9.22
N GLY A 148 3.45 18.10 -9.78
CA GLY A 148 4.61 18.70 -10.42
C GLY A 148 5.69 19.24 -9.47
N GLN A 149 5.49 19.18 -8.16
CA GLN A 149 6.47 19.60 -7.16
C GLN A 149 7.54 18.54 -6.95
N VAL A 150 8.79 18.97 -6.67
CA VAL A 150 9.90 18.09 -6.33
C VAL A 150 9.78 17.68 -4.86
N TYR A 151 9.82 16.38 -4.60
CA TYR A 151 9.76 15.79 -3.26
C TYR A 151 11.01 15.03 -2.87
N ALA A 152 11.75 14.52 -3.84
CA ALA A 152 12.99 13.81 -3.58
C ALA A 152 13.99 14.04 -4.72
N VAL A 153 15.26 13.74 -4.43
CA VAL A 153 16.35 13.79 -5.40
C VAL A 153 17.05 12.44 -5.40
N ALA A 154 17.25 11.87 -6.60
CA ALA A 154 17.83 10.55 -6.79
C ALA A 154 19.19 10.62 -7.46
N GLN A 155 20.14 9.80 -7.01
CA GLN A 155 21.46 9.61 -7.61
C GLN A 155 22.06 8.28 -7.14
N GLY A 156 22.93 7.67 -7.93
CA GLY A 156 23.75 6.53 -7.51
C GLY A 156 23.91 5.44 -8.54
N SER A 157 24.66 4.42 -8.17
CA SER A 157 25.02 3.31 -9.05
C SER A 157 23.88 2.29 -9.16
N LEU A 158 23.59 1.86 -10.38
CA LEU A 158 22.49 0.94 -10.67
C LEU A 158 22.87 -0.51 -10.37
N VAL A 159 21.99 -1.22 -9.69
CA VAL A 159 22.00 -2.68 -9.57
C VAL A 159 21.01 -3.25 -10.59
N VAL A 160 21.53 -3.92 -11.62
CA VAL A 160 20.76 -4.57 -12.68
C VAL A 160 20.81 -6.07 -12.48
N SER A 161 19.65 -6.69 -12.23
CA SER A 161 19.54 -8.13 -11.95
C SER A 161 19.37 -9.01 -13.19
N GLY A 162 19.22 -8.43 -14.39
CA GLY A 162 19.09 -9.16 -15.63
C GLY A 162 20.46 -9.68 -16.15
N PHE A 163 20.48 -10.91 -16.61
CA PHE A 163 21.61 -11.43 -17.42
C PHE A 163 21.08 -12.03 -18.72
N GLY A 164 21.90 -12.00 -19.74
CA GLY A 164 21.63 -12.70 -21.00
C GLY A 164 22.94 -13.25 -21.52
N ALA A 165 22.88 -14.46 -22.02
CA ALA A 165 23.96 -15.09 -22.76
C ALA A 165 23.50 -15.32 -24.19
N GLU A 166 24.35 -14.98 -25.15
CA GLU A 166 24.14 -15.22 -26.56
C GLU A 166 25.11 -16.33 -27.01
N GLY A 167 24.56 -17.42 -27.51
CA GLY A 167 25.34 -18.51 -28.03
C GLY A 167 25.85 -18.21 -29.45
N ASN A 168 26.99 -18.77 -29.83
CA ASN A 168 27.56 -18.61 -31.17
C ASN A 168 26.67 -19.19 -32.31
N ASP A 169 25.61 -19.91 -31.92
CA ASP A 169 24.61 -20.52 -32.79
C ASP A 169 23.34 -19.66 -32.95
N GLY A 170 23.36 -18.42 -32.41
CA GLY A 170 22.21 -17.52 -32.41
C GLY A 170 21.16 -17.81 -31.33
N SER A 171 21.40 -18.77 -30.46
CA SER A 171 20.55 -19.02 -29.29
C SER A 171 20.71 -17.88 -28.26
N GLN A 172 19.61 -17.32 -27.79
CA GLN A 172 19.61 -16.22 -26.81
C GLN A 172 18.81 -16.61 -25.57
N ILE A 173 19.50 -16.67 -24.43
CA ILE A 173 18.85 -16.84 -23.13
C ILE A 173 18.89 -15.51 -22.41
N GLN A 174 17.73 -14.88 -22.20
CA GLN A 174 17.59 -13.66 -21.45
C GLN A 174 16.72 -13.92 -20.21
N VAL A 175 17.29 -13.68 -19.04
CA VAL A 175 16.56 -13.73 -17.76
C VAL A 175 16.48 -12.32 -17.22
N ASN A 176 15.26 -11.79 -17.07
CA ASN A 176 14.92 -10.41 -16.72
C ASN A 176 15.42 -9.36 -17.72
N THR A 177 14.91 -8.14 -17.62
CA THR A 177 15.33 -7.05 -18.48
C THR A 177 16.64 -6.43 -18.01
N LYS A 178 17.55 -6.17 -18.94
CA LYS A 178 18.80 -5.43 -18.69
C LYS A 178 18.59 -3.91 -18.77
N ALA A 179 17.45 -3.48 -19.32
CA ALA A 179 17.09 -2.07 -19.51
C ALA A 179 16.42 -1.43 -18.30
N ALA A 180 16.34 -2.15 -17.18
CA ALA A 180 15.87 -1.63 -15.90
C ALA A 180 16.79 -2.07 -14.76
N GLY A 181 16.89 -1.22 -13.73
CA GLY A 181 17.70 -1.47 -12.54
C GLY A 181 17.09 -0.79 -11.31
N ARG A 182 17.67 -1.08 -10.16
CA ARG A 182 17.31 -0.43 -8.89
C ARG A 182 18.54 0.22 -8.27
N ILE A 183 18.30 1.29 -7.53
CA ILE A 183 19.30 1.93 -6.68
C ILE A 183 18.78 1.88 -5.25
N PRO A 184 19.24 0.92 -4.42
CA PRO A 184 18.84 0.85 -3.02
C PRO A 184 19.26 2.13 -2.30
N ASN A 185 18.32 2.74 -1.56
CA ASN A 185 18.54 4.02 -0.89
C ASN A 185 19.05 5.14 -1.83
N GLY A 186 18.65 5.09 -3.10
CA GLY A 186 19.16 5.95 -4.16
C GLY A 186 18.52 7.32 -4.24
N ALA A 187 17.46 7.60 -3.50
CA ALA A 187 16.90 8.94 -3.39
C ALA A 187 16.83 9.42 -1.95
N ILE A 188 16.88 10.74 -1.79
CA ILE A 188 16.73 11.43 -0.50
C ILE A 188 15.47 12.30 -0.60
N ILE A 189 14.62 12.23 0.43
CA ILE A 189 13.44 13.09 0.54
C ILE A 189 13.91 14.51 0.86
N GLU A 190 13.49 15.48 0.05
CA GLU A 190 13.77 16.91 0.24
C GLU A 190 12.57 17.64 0.84
N ARG A 191 11.36 17.14 0.61
CA ARG A 191 10.11 17.76 1.08
C ARG A 191 9.13 16.70 1.52
N GLU A 192 8.49 16.94 2.67
CA GLU A 192 7.38 16.11 3.14
C GLU A 192 6.07 16.48 2.44
N VAL A 193 5.16 15.51 2.37
CA VAL A 193 3.77 15.75 1.98
C VAL A 193 2.99 16.14 3.22
N ALA A 194 2.33 17.30 3.18
CA ALA A 194 1.44 17.71 4.27
C ALA A 194 0.29 16.71 4.41
N THR A 195 0.03 16.28 5.64
CA THR A 195 -1.05 15.36 5.99
C THR A 195 -2.01 16.03 6.97
N SER A 196 -3.27 15.60 7.01
CA SER A 196 -4.28 16.10 7.95
C SER A 196 -3.90 15.87 9.44
N ILE A 197 -2.91 15.03 9.71
CA ILE A 197 -2.40 14.83 11.06
C ILE A 197 -1.52 16.00 11.50
N SER A 198 -0.82 16.65 10.57
CA SER A 198 0.13 17.72 10.85
C SER A 198 -0.45 19.13 10.65
N ASP A 199 -1.66 19.27 10.15
CA ASP A 199 -2.26 20.56 9.79
C ASP A 199 -2.91 21.33 10.96
N GLY A 200 -2.87 20.77 12.17
CA GLY A 200 -3.45 21.38 13.37
C GLY A 200 -4.99 21.33 13.43
N SER A 201 -5.64 20.60 12.53
CA SER A 201 -7.08 20.37 12.61
C SER A 201 -7.44 19.60 13.88
N ASN A 202 -8.64 19.81 14.41
CA ASN A 202 -9.17 19.08 15.57
C ASN A 202 -9.99 17.85 15.17
N THR A 203 -9.90 17.40 13.92
CA THR A 203 -10.57 16.22 13.41
C THR A 203 -9.60 15.35 12.59
N VAL A 204 -9.84 14.07 12.60
CA VAL A 204 -9.17 13.08 11.76
C VAL A 204 -10.22 12.23 11.08
N ARG A 205 -10.00 11.87 9.82
CA ARG A 205 -10.89 10.97 9.09
C ARG A 205 -10.25 9.62 8.90
N PHE A 206 -11.01 8.59 9.23
CA PHE A 206 -10.70 7.21 8.86
C PHE A 206 -11.44 6.86 7.57
N LEU A 207 -10.71 6.30 6.62
CA LEU A 207 -11.24 5.84 5.34
C LEU A 207 -11.24 4.32 5.33
N LEU A 208 -12.41 3.69 5.24
CA LEU A 208 -12.54 2.25 5.13
C LEU A 208 -11.91 1.75 3.82
N HIS A 209 -11.25 0.60 3.87
CA HIS A 209 -10.68 -0.04 2.68
C HIS A 209 -11.76 -0.50 1.69
N GLU A 210 -12.92 -0.88 2.21
CA GLU A 210 -14.09 -1.28 1.45
C GLU A 210 -15.30 -0.43 1.85
N ALA A 211 -16.02 0.11 0.86
CA ALA A 211 -17.21 0.92 1.09
C ALA A 211 -18.34 0.06 1.68
N ASP A 212 -18.73 0.33 2.93
CA ASP A 212 -19.86 -0.31 3.59
C ASP A 212 -20.46 0.58 4.68
N PHE A 213 -21.72 0.97 4.51
CA PHE A 213 -22.44 1.82 5.47
C PHE A 213 -22.59 1.19 6.85
N SER A 214 -22.74 -0.15 6.90
CA SER A 214 -22.86 -0.88 8.16
C SER A 214 -21.57 -0.85 8.95
N THR A 215 -20.44 -1.09 8.30
CA THR A 215 -19.10 -1.02 8.88
C THR A 215 -18.76 0.40 9.32
N ALA A 216 -19.04 1.41 8.49
CA ALA A 216 -18.82 2.82 8.84
C ALA A 216 -19.60 3.23 10.09
N ARG A 217 -20.88 2.84 10.18
CA ARG A 217 -21.71 3.07 11.38
C ARG A 217 -21.18 2.33 12.58
N ASN A 218 -20.78 1.07 12.45
CA ASN A 218 -20.24 0.27 13.53
C ASN A 218 -18.91 0.83 14.06
N LEU A 219 -18.05 1.34 13.16
CA LEU A 219 -16.81 2.03 13.52
C LEU A 219 -17.13 3.29 14.35
N ALA A 220 -18.02 4.15 13.86
CA ALA A 220 -18.43 5.35 14.59
C ALA A 220 -19.03 5.00 15.96
N PHE A 221 -19.84 3.95 16.06
CA PHE A 221 -20.40 3.47 17.30
C PHE A 221 -19.33 2.96 18.28
N ALA A 222 -18.37 2.16 17.80
CA ALA A 222 -17.28 1.63 18.62
C ALA A 222 -16.40 2.75 19.20
N VAL A 223 -16.03 3.75 18.36
CA VAL A 223 -15.29 4.94 18.83
C VAL A 223 -16.09 5.73 19.85
N ASN A 224 -17.38 6.00 19.59
CA ASN A 224 -18.25 6.74 20.52
C ASN A 224 -18.46 6.00 21.86
N SER A 225 -18.47 4.68 21.84
CA SER A 225 -18.61 3.86 23.06
C SER A 225 -17.37 3.93 23.95
N MET A 226 -16.17 4.08 23.36
CA MET A 226 -14.90 4.10 24.08
C MET A 226 -14.47 5.51 24.46
N MET A 227 -14.61 6.47 23.53
CA MET A 227 -14.10 7.84 23.68
C MET A 227 -15.17 8.85 24.12
N GLY A 228 -16.43 8.44 24.16
CA GLY A 228 -17.56 9.29 24.52
C GLY A 228 -18.49 9.63 23.36
N PRO A 229 -19.75 9.92 23.65
CA PRO A 229 -20.76 10.18 22.62
C PRO A 229 -20.44 11.45 21.82
N GLY A 230 -20.64 11.38 20.49
CA GLY A 230 -20.41 12.50 19.59
C GLY A 230 -18.97 12.68 19.14
N THR A 231 -18.04 11.85 19.58
CA THR A 231 -16.62 11.87 19.16
C THR A 231 -16.43 11.44 17.70
N ALA A 232 -17.21 10.47 17.23
CA ALA A 232 -17.13 9.94 15.87
C ALA A 232 -18.46 10.04 15.14
N LYS A 233 -18.39 10.33 13.83
CA LYS A 233 -19.54 10.42 12.93
C LYS A 233 -19.20 9.81 11.58
N ALA A 234 -20.00 8.83 11.13
CA ALA A 234 -19.93 8.36 9.76
C ALA A 234 -20.47 9.44 8.81
N LEU A 235 -19.66 9.85 7.83
CA LEU A 235 -20.05 10.82 6.82
C LEU A 235 -20.70 10.12 5.62
N ASP A 236 -20.14 8.97 5.24
CA ASP A 236 -20.65 8.13 4.16
C ASP A 236 -20.23 6.66 4.39
N GLY A 237 -20.33 5.81 3.36
CA GLY A 237 -19.96 4.39 3.44
C GLY A 237 -18.44 4.12 3.50
N VAL A 238 -17.59 5.15 3.41
CA VAL A 238 -16.13 5.02 3.43
C VAL A 238 -15.54 5.87 4.54
N ALA A 239 -16.03 7.10 4.73
CA ALA A 239 -15.41 8.11 5.58
C ALA A 239 -16.10 8.20 6.96
N VAL A 240 -15.29 8.08 8.01
CA VAL A 240 -15.71 8.31 9.40
C VAL A 240 -14.84 9.41 10.00
N GLU A 241 -15.46 10.52 10.34
CA GLU A 241 -14.80 11.65 10.99
C GLU A 241 -14.78 11.47 12.49
N VAL A 242 -13.62 11.71 13.10
CA VAL A 242 -13.39 11.57 14.54
C VAL A 242 -12.79 12.87 15.07
N ILE A 243 -13.32 13.40 16.16
CA ILE A 243 -12.75 14.56 16.86
C ILE A 243 -11.46 14.08 17.55
N ALA A 244 -10.38 14.81 17.33
CA ALA A 244 -9.05 14.48 17.83
C ALA A 244 -8.41 15.72 18.48
N PRO A 245 -7.42 15.54 19.37
CA PRO A 245 -6.64 16.65 19.91
C PRO A 245 -5.98 17.47 18.78
N SER A 246 -5.84 18.77 18.98
CA SER A 246 -5.15 19.65 18.01
C SER A 246 -3.63 19.56 18.12
N ASP A 247 -3.10 19.22 19.31
CA ASP A 247 -1.68 19.02 19.51
C ASP A 247 -1.21 17.75 18.75
N PRO A 248 -0.16 17.82 17.92
CA PRO A 248 0.30 16.69 17.13
C PRO A 248 0.78 15.49 17.97
N ALA A 249 1.41 15.71 19.13
CA ALA A 249 1.90 14.63 19.97
C ALA A 249 0.75 13.86 20.64
N ASP A 250 -0.22 14.60 21.19
CA ASP A 250 -1.43 14.04 21.76
C ASP A 250 -2.27 13.32 20.69
N LYS A 251 -2.30 13.88 19.47
CA LYS A 251 -3.01 13.28 18.33
C LYS A 251 -2.44 11.91 17.96
N VAL A 252 -1.10 11.74 17.96
CA VAL A 252 -0.47 10.45 17.67
C VAL A 252 -0.82 9.42 18.74
N ALA A 253 -0.77 9.78 20.01
CA ALA A 253 -1.15 8.88 21.10
C ALA A 253 -2.64 8.48 21.00
N TYR A 254 -3.49 9.44 20.73
CA TYR A 254 -4.93 9.23 20.55
C TYR A 254 -5.24 8.31 19.36
N LEU A 255 -4.58 8.52 18.21
CA LEU A 255 -4.74 7.65 17.05
C LEU A 255 -4.29 6.22 17.31
N ALA A 256 -3.20 6.03 18.06
CA ALA A 256 -2.71 4.71 18.45
C ALA A 256 -3.73 3.95 19.33
N GLU A 257 -4.49 4.65 20.16
CA GLU A 257 -5.59 4.05 20.93
C GLU A 257 -6.78 3.70 20.00
N LEU A 258 -7.18 4.62 19.12
CA LEU A 258 -8.28 4.40 18.17
C LEU A 258 -8.01 3.21 17.23
N GLU A 259 -6.81 3.10 16.69
CA GLU A 259 -6.43 2.01 15.78
C GLU A 259 -6.61 0.60 16.36
N ASN A 260 -6.56 0.47 17.69
CA ASN A 260 -6.70 -0.81 18.39
C ASN A 260 -8.14 -1.13 18.79
N ILE A 261 -9.09 -0.22 18.56
CA ILE A 261 -10.51 -0.48 18.83
C ILE A 261 -11.00 -1.59 17.90
N SER A 262 -11.70 -2.55 18.50
CA SER A 262 -12.32 -3.66 17.76
C SER A 262 -13.67 -3.26 17.20
N VAL A 263 -13.85 -3.49 15.90
CA VAL A 263 -15.08 -3.15 15.15
C VAL A 263 -15.63 -4.42 14.50
N SER A 264 -16.93 -4.61 14.58
CA SER A 264 -17.62 -5.67 13.83
C SER A 264 -17.91 -5.20 12.41
N ARG A 265 -17.38 -5.90 11.41
CA ARG A 265 -17.72 -5.63 9.99
C ARG A 265 -19.21 -5.89 9.75
N GLY A 266 -19.81 -5.16 8.83
CA GLY A 266 -21.08 -5.51 8.22
C GLY A 266 -20.96 -6.84 7.46
N ALA A 267 -22.07 -7.56 7.35
CA ALA A 267 -22.08 -8.77 6.55
C ALA A 267 -21.67 -8.45 5.09
N PRO A 268 -20.68 -9.15 4.52
CA PRO A 268 -20.28 -8.89 3.14
C PRO A 268 -21.41 -9.22 2.17
N ALA A 269 -21.48 -8.49 1.06
CA ALA A 269 -22.43 -8.80 0.01
C ALA A 269 -22.19 -10.22 -0.52
N ALA A 270 -23.29 -10.98 -0.74
CA ALA A 270 -23.22 -12.30 -1.34
C ALA A 270 -22.59 -12.21 -2.74
N LYS A 271 -21.36 -12.70 -2.91
CA LYS A 271 -20.62 -12.68 -4.17
C LYS A 271 -20.26 -14.08 -4.62
N VAL A 272 -20.43 -14.34 -5.91
CA VAL A 272 -19.92 -15.53 -6.61
C VAL A 272 -18.85 -15.05 -7.59
N ILE A 273 -17.64 -15.58 -7.47
CA ILE A 273 -16.53 -15.28 -8.38
C ILE A 273 -16.26 -16.52 -9.21
N ILE A 274 -16.37 -16.39 -10.53
CA ILE A 274 -16.12 -17.48 -11.47
C ILE A 274 -14.87 -17.14 -12.27
N ASN A 275 -13.84 -17.97 -12.16
CA ASN A 275 -12.67 -17.88 -13.02
C ASN A 275 -12.86 -18.82 -14.21
N SER A 276 -13.24 -18.26 -15.37
CA SER A 276 -13.48 -19.03 -16.59
C SER A 276 -12.25 -19.73 -17.15
N ARG A 277 -11.04 -19.27 -16.81
CA ARG A 277 -9.79 -19.88 -17.29
C ARG A 277 -9.44 -21.18 -16.53
N SER A 278 -9.66 -21.18 -15.21
CA SER A 278 -9.34 -22.33 -14.35
C SER A 278 -10.55 -23.18 -14.00
N GLY A 279 -11.77 -22.76 -14.37
CA GLY A 279 -13.01 -23.42 -13.96
C GLY A 279 -13.33 -23.30 -12.47
N THR A 280 -12.59 -22.46 -11.74
CA THR A 280 -12.77 -22.31 -10.29
C THR A 280 -13.94 -21.39 -9.98
N VAL A 281 -14.84 -21.85 -9.11
CA VAL A 281 -15.96 -21.06 -8.58
C VAL A 281 -15.72 -20.86 -7.09
N VAL A 282 -15.71 -19.60 -6.66
CA VAL A 282 -15.60 -19.21 -5.25
C VAL A 282 -16.86 -18.47 -4.86
N PHE A 283 -17.52 -18.88 -3.80
CA PHE A 283 -18.71 -18.22 -3.26
C PHE A 283 -18.53 -17.93 -1.77
N GLY A 284 -19.08 -16.78 -1.35
CA GLY A 284 -19.07 -16.38 0.05
C GLY A 284 -20.13 -17.15 0.86
N SER A 285 -19.99 -17.15 2.19
CA SER A 285 -20.90 -17.82 3.13
C SER A 285 -22.36 -17.34 3.04
N GLU A 286 -22.57 -16.12 2.57
CA GLU A 286 -23.88 -15.47 2.47
C GLU A 286 -24.60 -15.75 1.15
N VAL A 287 -24.00 -16.57 0.27
CA VAL A 287 -24.63 -16.93 -1.01
C VAL A 287 -25.68 -18.02 -0.77
N ILE A 288 -26.93 -17.67 -1.04
CA ILE A 288 -28.07 -18.60 -0.98
C ILE A 288 -28.44 -19.00 -2.41
N VAL A 289 -28.49 -20.29 -2.69
CA VAL A 289 -28.98 -20.82 -3.96
C VAL A 289 -30.46 -21.16 -3.80
N GLY A 290 -31.30 -20.49 -4.58
CA GLY A 290 -32.72 -20.82 -4.67
C GLY A 290 -33.00 -22.08 -5.50
N PRO A 291 -34.23 -22.59 -5.51
CA PRO A 291 -34.63 -23.73 -6.39
C PRO A 291 -34.29 -23.41 -7.85
N ALA A 292 -33.45 -24.22 -8.47
CA ALA A 292 -33.08 -24.07 -9.87
C ALA A 292 -33.46 -25.34 -10.66
N ALA A 293 -34.06 -25.17 -11.85
CA ALA A 293 -34.25 -26.26 -12.80
C ALA A 293 -33.01 -26.31 -13.72
N VAL A 294 -32.30 -27.42 -13.73
CA VAL A 294 -31.17 -27.65 -14.62
C VAL A 294 -31.64 -28.64 -15.71
N ALA A 295 -31.65 -28.18 -16.96
CA ALA A 295 -31.83 -29.04 -18.11
C ALA A 295 -30.48 -29.32 -18.77
N HIS A 296 -30.23 -30.57 -19.13
CA HIS A 296 -29.01 -31.02 -19.81
C HIS A 296 -29.32 -31.31 -21.25
#